data_33a4e7f35ab1fd462d7463a163612de7
#
_entry.id   33a4e7f35ab1fd462d7463a163612de7
#
_cell.length_a   1.000
_cell.length_b   1.000
_cell.length_c   1.000
_cell.angle_alpha   90.00
_cell.angle_beta   90.00
_cell.angle_gamma   90.00
#
_symmetry.space_group_name_H-M   'P 1'
#
loop_
_entity.id
_entity.type
_entity.pdbx_description
1 polymer ?
#
loop_
_entity_poly.entity_id
_entity_poly.type
_entity_poly.pdbx_seq_one_letter_code
_entity_poly.pdbx_strand_id
1 'polypeptide(L)'
;MQSDTVTKGKQQAPHRSLFNALGLTPEEMERPLVGIVSSYNEIVPGHMNLDKIVNAVKQGVAMAGGTPIVFPAIAVCDGIAMGHLGMKYSLVTRDLIADSTEAMAIAHQFDALVMVPNCDKNVPGLLMAAARINVPTIFVSGGPMLAGHVKGKKTSLSSMFEAVGANAAGLITDEDLCEFENKTCPTCGSCSGMYTANSMNCLTEVLGMGLGGNGTIPAVYSARIRLAKQAGMKVMELLEKDIRPRDIMTEKAILNALTVDMALGCSTNSMLHLPAIAHEIGMDFEIDFANGISEKTPNLCHLAPAGPTYMEDLGEAGGVYAVMAELNKKGLLYTDCMTVTGKTVGENIANAVNKDPEVIRPIDNPYTPTGGLAVLKGNLAPDGSVVKRSAVVEEMLVHEGPARVFDCEEDAIDAIKGGKIVAGDVVVIRYEGPKGGPGMREMLNPTSAIAGMGLGSSVALITDGRFSGASRGASIGHVSPEAAVGGPIALVEEGDRIKIDIPNLKLEIDVTEEELMKRREAWRPREPKVTTGYLARYAAMVTSGNRGAILEIPGK
;
A
#
# COMPACT_ATOMS: atom_id res chain seq x y z
N MET A 1 -31.32 14.79 -2.45
CA MET A 1 -29.99 14.75 -1.77
C MET A 1 -30.14 13.98 -0.47
N GLN A 2 -29.10 13.27 -0.02
CA GLN A 2 -29.13 12.57 1.27
C GLN A 2 -29.26 13.58 2.43
N SER A 3 -28.54 14.70 2.32
CA SER A 3 -28.58 15.79 3.29
C SER A 3 -29.96 16.38 3.51
N ASP A 4 -30.90 16.21 2.59
CA ASP A 4 -32.29 16.67 2.77
C ASP A 4 -32.95 16.06 4.01
N THR A 5 -32.50 14.84 4.41
CA THR A 5 -32.99 14.15 5.62
C THR A 5 -32.63 14.87 6.93
N VAL A 6 -31.65 15.77 6.91
CA VAL A 6 -31.20 16.56 8.07
C VAL A 6 -31.36 18.09 7.86
N THR A 7 -31.57 18.55 6.61
CA THR A 7 -31.67 19.99 6.31
C THR A 7 -33.08 20.44 5.95
N LYS A 8 -33.98 19.58 5.42
CA LYS A 8 -35.26 19.96 4.87
C LYS A 8 -36.45 19.62 5.79
N GLY A 9 -37.46 20.45 5.76
CA GLY A 9 -38.73 20.24 6.49
C GLY A 9 -38.72 20.75 7.93
N LYS A 10 -39.95 20.87 8.52
CA LYS A 10 -40.12 21.41 9.87
C LYS A 10 -39.57 20.51 10.97
N GLN A 11 -39.64 19.19 10.76
CA GLN A 11 -39.16 18.21 11.74
C GLN A 11 -37.64 18.23 11.90
N GLN A 12 -36.91 18.74 10.91
CA GLN A 12 -35.45 18.87 10.93
C GLN A 12 -34.95 20.20 11.53
N ALA A 13 -35.85 21.01 12.10
CA ALA A 13 -35.45 22.23 12.80
C ALA A 13 -34.43 22.01 13.92
N PRO A 14 -34.48 20.91 14.74
CA PRO A 14 -33.44 20.61 15.70
C PRO A 14 -32.06 20.39 15.04
N HIS A 15 -31.99 19.67 13.91
CA HIS A 15 -30.73 19.43 13.16
C HIS A 15 -30.16 20.75 12.63
N ARG A 16 -31.01 21.60 12.01
CA ARG A 16 -30.59 22.93 11.52
C ARG A 16 -30.12 23.85 12.65
N SER A 17 -30.67 23.72 13.85
CA SER A 17 -30.17 24.44 15.02
C SER A 17 -28.73 24.07 15.35
N LEU A 18 -28.34 22.78 15.17
CA LEU A 18 -26.96 22.33 15.34
C LEU A 18 -26.07 22.83 14.19
N PHE A 19 -26.54 22.81 12.95
CA PHE A 19 -25.83 23.42 11.83
C PHE A 19 -25.61 24.93 12.02
N ASN A 20 -26.58 25.64 12.56
CA ASN A 20 -26.42 27.06 12.94
C ASN A 20 -25.32 27.23 14.00
N ALA A 21 -25.18 26.29 14.97
CA ALA A 21 -24.10 26.31 15.97
C ALA A 21 -22.73 26.10 15.35
N LEU A 22 -22.63 25.45 14.17
CA LEU A 22 -21.40 25.34 13.37
C LEU A 22 -21.12 26.61 12.55
N GLY A 23 -22.04 27.58 12.54
CA GLY A 23 -21.93 28.81 11.76
C GLY A 23 -22.40 28.69 10.31
N LEU A 24 -23.09 27.60 9.93
CA LEU A 24 -23.64 27.47 8.58
C LEU A 24 -24.83 28.46 8.41
N THR A 25 -24.86 29.14 7.27
CA THR A 25 -25.96 30.00 6.87
C THR A 25 -27.14 29.19 6.28
N PRO A 26 -28.33 29.74 6.21
CA PRO A 26 -29.45 29.09 5.53
C PRO A 26 -29.11 28.71 4.08
N GLU A 27 -28.41 29.58 3.36
CA GLU A 27 -28.00 29.34 1.96
C GLU A 27 -27.00 28.17 1.84
N GLU A 28 -26.13 28.01 2.81
CA GLU A 28 -25.20 26.86 2.86
C GLU A 28 -25.94 25.55 3.14
N MET A 29 -26.97 25.57 3.98
CA MET A 29 -27.80 24.39 4.28
C MET A 29 -28.75 24.00 3.13
N GLU A 30 -28.95 24.86 2.15
CA GLU A 30 -29.72 24.56 0.92
C GLU A 30 -28.85 23.86 -0.15
N ARG A 31 -27.52 23.93 -0.01
CA ARG A 31 -26.56 23.30 -0.93
C ARG A 31 -26.25 21.86 -0.52
N PRO A 32 -25.74 21.04 -1.45
CA PRO A 32 -25.23 19.72 -1.11
C PRO A 32 -24.14 19.77 -0.03
N LEU A 33 -24.26 18.92 0.99
CA LEU A 33 -23.23 18.77 2.02
C LEU A 33 -22.14 17.83 1.54
N VAL A 34 -20.94 18.35 1.36
CA VAL A 34 -19.77 17.59 0.91
C VAL A 34 -18.83 17.32 2.08
N GLY A 35 -18.71 16.05 2.48
CA GLY A 35 -17.76 15.63 3.50
C GLY A 35 -16.34 15.62 2.96
N ILE A 36 -15.41 16.28 3.64
CA ILE A 36 -13.98 16.21 3.35
C ILE A 36 -13.32 15.39 4.43
N VAL A 37 -12.88 14.17 4.07
CA VAL A 37 -12.26 13.25 5.01
C VAL A 37 -10.77 13.54 5.05
N SER A 38 -10.34 14.22 6.12
CA SER A 38 -8.97 14.69 6.27
C SER A 38 -8.17 13.79 7.20
N SER A 39 -7.04 13.27 6.72
CA SER A 39 -6.09 12.53 7.57
C SER A 39 -4.98 13.43 8.15
N TYR A 40 -5.17 14.74 8.13
CA TYR A 40 -4.21 15.68 8.70
C TYR A 40 -3.82 15.30 10.14
N ASN A 41 -2.54 15.31 10.39
CA ASN A 41 -1.93 15.25 11.73
C ASN A 41 -0.48 15.76 11.67
N GLU A 42 0.12 16.02 12.82
CA GLU A 42 1.46 16.60 12.92
C GLU A 42 2.57 15.56 13.14
N ILE A 43 2.22 14.27 13.33
CA ILE A 43 3.21 13.19 13.57
C ILE A 43 3.61 12.43 12.30
N VAL A 44 2.78 12.43 11.26
CA VAL A 44 3.05 11.73 10.00
C VAL A 44 3.59 12.72 8.97
N PRO A 45 4.84 12.61 8.50
CA PRO A 45 5.42 13.55 7.53
C PRO A 45 4.61 13.68 6.24
N GLY A 46 3.95 12.59 5.82
CA GLY A 46 3.06 12.58 4.66
C GLY A 46 1.73 13.32 4.87
N HIS A 47 1.39 13.68 6.10
CA HIS A 47 0.09 14.23 6.46
C HIS A 47 0.17 15.67 7.00
N MET A 48 1.33 16.14 7.39
CA MET A 48 1.50 17.46 8.03
C MET A 48 1.10 18.65 7.15
N ASN A 49 0.98 18.47 5.83
CA ASN A 49 0.56 19.51 4.88
C ASN A 49 -0.88 19.31 4.36
N LEU A 50 -1.60 18.31 4.84
CA LEU A 50 -2.95 18.01 4.35
C LEU A 50 -3.97 19.09 4.70
N ASP A 51 -3.72 19.91 5.72
CA ASP A 51 -4.49 21.13 6.02
C ASP A 51 -4.58 22.07 4.81
N LYS A 52 -3.47 22.27 4.08
CA LYS A 52 -3.42 23.09 2.85
C LYS A 52 -4.20 22.45 1.70
N ILE A 53 -4.08 21.12 1.56
CA ILE A 53 -4.84 20.36 0.57
C ILE A 53 -6.34 20.46 0.86
N VAL A 54 -6.75 20.22 2.10
CA VAL A 54 -8.15 20.35 2.57
C VAL A 54 -8.71 21.74 2.29
N ASN A 55 -7.95 22.79 2.61
CA ASN A 55 -8.36 24.16 2.32
C ASN A 55 -8.55 24.43 0.82
N ALA A 56 -7.69 23.88 -0.03
CA ALA A 56 -7.85 23.96 -1.47
C ALA A 56 -9.08 23.19 -1.98
N VAL A 57 -9.35 21.99 -1.44
CA VAL A 57 -10.56 21.21 -1.73
C VAL A 57 -11.81 21.99 -1.33
N LYS A 58 -11.84 22.58 -0.12
CA LYS A 58 -12.97 23.42 0.35
C LYS A 58 -13.28 24.55 -0.63
N GLN A 59 -12.25 25.25 -1.10
CA GLN A 59 -12.40 26.29 -2.11
C GLN A 59 -13.03 25.73 -3.39
N GLY A 60 -12.55 24.58 -3.89
CA GLY A 60 -13.10 23.94 -5.08
C GLY A 60 -14.57 23.56 -4.94
N VAL A 61 -14.95 22.94 -3.81
CA VAL A 61 -16.34 22.57 -3.50
C VAL A 61 -17.24 23.83 -3.44
N ALA A 62 -16.81 24.87 -2.71
CA ALA A 62 -17.58 26.10 -2.57
C ALA A 62 -17.74 26.83 -3.93
N MET A 63 -16.69 26.87 -4.77
CA MET A 63 -16.76 27.45 -6.13
C MET A 63 -17.76 26.72 -7.02
N ALA A 64 -17.94 25.40 -6.80
CA ALA A 64 -18.88 24.58 -7.57
C ALA A 64 -20.29 24.48 -6.91
N GLY A 65 -20.55 25.27 -5.85
CA GLY A 65 -21.88 25.39 -5.24
C GLY A 65 -22.21 24.39 -4.16
N GLY A 66 -21.23 23.64 -3.62
CA GLY A 66 -21.37 22.74 -2.48
C GLY A 66 -21.01 23.41 -1.15
N THR A 67 -21.43 22.80 -0.03
CA THR A 67 -21.06 23.19 1.34
C THR A 67 -20.05 22.18 1.89
N PRO A 68 -18.76 22.54 2.01
CA PRO A 68 -17.71 21.63 2.45
C PRO A 68 -17.64 21.54 3.97
N ILE A 69 -17.70 20.33 4.52
CA ILE A 69 -17.58 20.06 5.96
C ILE A 69 -16.45 19.03 6.17
N VAL A 70 -15.46 19.38 7.01
CA VAL A 70 -14.30 18.54 7.28
C VAL A 70 -14.54 17.64 8.48
N PHE A 71 -14.17 16.35 8.36
CA PHE A 71 -14.05 15.45 9.51
C PHE A 71 -12.79 14.58 9.39
N PRO A 72 -12.23 14.07 10.51
CA PRO A 72 -10.94 13.41 10.49
C PRO A 72 -11.02 11.93 10.12
N ALA A 73 -9.95 11.44 9.48
CA ALA A 73 -9.51 10.05 9.51
C ALA A 73 -8.15 9.96 10.21
N ILE A 74 -7.87 8.83 10.85
CA ILE A 74 -6.57 8.60 11.48
C ILE A 74 -5.52 8.15 10.45
N ALA A 75 -4.25 8.23 10.83
CA ALA A 75 -3.14 7.64 10.11
C ALA A 75 -2.00 7.28 11.07
N VAL A 76 -1.28 6.20 10.75
CA VAL A 76 -0.02 5.80 11.39
C VAL A 76 1.10 5.99 10.38
N CYS A 77 2.26 6.48 10.83
CA CYS A 77 3.47 6.53 10.01
C CYS A 77 4.22 5.20 10.15
N ASP A 78 4.23 4.40 9.10
CA ASP A 78 4.91 3.10 9.10
C ASP A 78 6.42 3.26 9.36
N GLY A 79 7.05 4.30 8.82
CA GLY A 79 8.46 4.58 9.07
C GLY A 79 8.80 4.84 10.54
N ILE A 80 7.96 5.63 11.26
CA ILE A 80 8.13 5.88 12.70
C ILE A 80 7.77 4.64 13.53
N ALA A 81 6.81 3.85 13.09
CA ALA A 81 6.38 2.63 13.77
C ALA A 81 7.32 1.42 13.55
N MET A 82 8.25 1.52 12.60
CA MET A 82 9.12 0.43 12.17
C MET A 82 10.04 -0.07 13.30
N GLY A 83 10.16 -1.39 13.44
CA GLY A 83 11.11 -2.02 14.35
C GLY A 83 10.72 -2.01 15.84
N HIS A 84 9.48 -1.67 16.18
CA HIS A 84 8.96 -1.74 17.55
C HIS A 84 7.47 -2.11 17.59
N LEU A 85 6.89 -2.18 18.79
CA LEU A 85 5.48 -2.58 19.01
C LEU A 85 4.48 -1.77 18.16
N GLY A 86 4.78 -0.50 17.88
CA GLY A 86 3.92 0.38 17.06
C GLY A 86 3.59 -0.19 15.68
N MET A 87 4.49 -0.99 15.09
CA MET A 87 4.28 -1.55 13.76
C MET A 87 3.12 -2.55 13.68
N LYS A 88 2.75 -3.20 14.79
CA LYS A 88 1.56 -4.04 14.89
C LYS A 88 0.26 -3.25 14.74
N TYR A 89 0.30 -1.94 14.99
CA TYR A 89 -0.84 -1.04 14.85
C TYR A 89 -0.96 -0.39 13.45
N SER A 90 -0.04 -0.67 12.53
CA SER A 90 -0.10 -0.12 11.18
C SER A 90 -1.24 -0.73 10.35
N LEU A 91 -1.14 -2.01 9.95
CA LEU A 91 -2.14 -2.63 9.06
C LEU A 91 -3.56 -2.59 9.64
N VAL A 92 -3.69 -2.81 10.93
CA VAL A 92 -5.00 -2.83 11.62
C VAL A 92 -5.75 -1.50 11.51
N THR A 93 -5.04 -0.38 11.25
CA THR A 93 -5.69 0.92 11.04
C THR A 93 -6.40 1.00 9.71
N ARG A 94 -6.08 0.18 8.71
CA ARG A 94 -6.78 0.18 7.42
C ARG A 94 -8.28 -0.05 7.61
N ASP A 95 -8.65 -1.11 8.33
CA ASP A 95 -10.05 -1.46 8.59
C ASP A 95 -10.69 -0.47 9.56
N LEU A 96 -9.97 -0.02 10.59
CA LEU A 96 -10.47 1.00 11.52
C LEU A 96 -10.75 2.34 10.83
N ILE A 97 -9.94 2.74 9.85
CA ILE A 97 -10.16 3.93 9.02
C ILE A 97 -11.43 3.75 8.18
N ALA A 98 -11.59 2.58 7.56
CA ALA A 98 -12.79 2.26 6.79
C ALA A 98 -14.04 2.35 7.65
N ASP A 99 -14.06 1.66 8.79
CA ASP A 99 -15.20 1.60 9.73
C ASP A 99 -15.56 2.99 10.28
N SER A 100 -14.57 3.75 10.76
CA SER A 100 -14.82 5.06 11.33
C SER A 100 -15.28 6.08 10.30
N THR A 101 -14.76 6.02 9.07
CA THR A 101 -15.18 6.91 7.97
C THR A 101 -16.60 6.59 7.53
N GLU A 102 -16.94 5.30 7.39
CA GLU A 102 -18.29 4.82 7.11
C GLU A 102 -19.29 5.35 8.16
N ALA A 103 -18.96 5.13 9.46
CA ALA A 103 -19.81 5.57 10.56
C ALA A 103 -20.07 7.09 10.53
N MET A 104 -19.02 7.89 10.32
CA MET A 104 -19.14 9.36 10.25
C MET A 104 -19.95 9.81 9.03
N ALA A 105 -19.67 9.27 7.86
CA ALA A 105 -20.31 9.70 6.62
C ALA A 105 -21.81 9.37 6.61
N ILE A 106 -22.18 8.15 7.01
CA ILE A 106 -23.57 7.70 7.04
C ILE A 106 -24.36 8.43 8.13
N ALA A 107 -23.80 8.58 9.34
CA ALA A 107 -24.49 9.25 10.44
C ALA A 107 -24.84 10.72 10.13
N HIS A 108 -24.03 11.41 9.33
CA HIS A 108 -24.22 12.84 9.01
C HIS A 108 -24.79 13.09 7.62
N GLN A 109 -25.14 12.05 6.86
CA GLN A 109 -25.88 12.10 5.61
C GLN A 109 -25.23 13.01 4.54
N PHE A 110 -23.93 12.90 4.33
CA PHE A 110 -23.24 13.63 3.27
C PHE A 110 -23.70 13.18 1.87
N ASP A 111 -23.86 14.15 0.96
CA ASP A 111 -24.27 13.91 -0.43
C ASP A 111 -23.11 13.40 -1.29
N ALA A 112 -21.89 13.85 -0.98
CA ALA A 112 -20.66 13.47 -1.65
C ALA A 112 -19.46 13.55 -0.70
N LEU A 113 -18.35 12.90 -1.07
CA LEU A 113 -17.13 12.88 -0.26
C LEU A 113 -15.89 13.23 -1.08
N VAL A 114 -14.96 13.97 -0.46
CA VAL A 114 -13.59 14.11 -0.94
C VAL A 114 -12.66 13.47 0.08
N MET A 115 -11.97 12.41 -0.32
CA MET A 115 -11.01 11.71 0.52
C MET A 115 -9.62 12.33 0.35
N VAL A 116 -9.00 12.71 1.48
CA VAL A 116 -7.69 13.37 1.50
C VAL A 116 -6.69 12.53 2.31
N PRO A 117 -6.25 11.38 1.75
CA PRO A 117 -5.23 10.51 2.34
C PRO A 117 -3.81 10.88 1.91
N ASN A 118 -2.81 10.13 2.42
CA ASN A 118 -1.48 10.08 1.78
C ASN A 118 -0.64 8.84 2.14
N CYS A 119 -0.81 8.21 3.31
CA CYS A 119 0.06 7.13 3.78
C CYS A 119 -0.50 5.72 3.55
N ASP A 120 0.32 4.74 3.87
CA ASP A 120 0.26 3.32 3.52
C ASP A 120 -1.10 2.65 3.74
N LYS A 121 -1.71 2.83 4.91
CA LYS A 121 -2.96 2.16 5.29
C LYS A 121 -4.16 3.06 5.17
N ASN A 122 -3.91 4.36 5.14
CA ASN A 122 -4.93 5.39 5.05
C ASN A 122 -5.56 5.42 3.64
N VAL A 123 -4.75 5.32 2.58
CA VAL A 123 -5.25 5.28 1.20
C VAL A 123 -6.18 4.08 0.98
N PRO A 124 -5.76 2.81 1.22
CA PRO A 124 -6.64 1.67 1.00
C PRO A 124 -7.83 1.65 1.97
N GLY A 125 -7.67 2.08 3.23
CA GLY A 125 -8.79 2.17 4.18
C GLY A 125 -9.89 3.11 3.71
N LEU A 126 -9.53 4.25 3.15
CA LEU A 126 -10.50 5.20 2.58
C LEU A 126 -11.11 4.69 1.26
N LEU A 127 -10.37 3.92 0.43
CA LEU A 127 -10.94 3.26 -0.75
C LEU A 127 -11.99 2.21 -0.35
N MET A 128 -11.73 1.42 0.70
CA MET A 128 -12.71 0.50 1.29
C MET A 128 -13.95 1.25 1.78
N ALA A 129 -13.77 2.34 2.53
CA ALA A 129 -14.87 3.18 2.99
C ALA A 129 -15.70 3.74 1.82
N ALA A 130 -15.05 4.25 0.77
CA ALA A 130 -15.72 4.78 -0.40
C ALA A 130 -16.61 3.71 -1.08
N ALA A 131 -16.11 2.47 -1.19
CA ALA A 131 -16.86 1.35 -1.74
C ALA A 131 -18.09 0.99 -0.89
N ARG A 132 -17.98 1.02 0.45
CA ARG A 132 -19.07 0.73 1.39
C ARG A 132 -20.14 1.81 1.37
N ILE A 133 -19.75 3.08 1.51
CA ILE A 133 -20.64 4.23 1.59
C ILE A 133 -21.34 4.47 0.25
N ASN A 134 -20.63 4.31 -0.85
CA ASN A 134 -21.11 4.41 -2.22
C ASN A 134 -21.90 5.68 -2.54
N VAL A 135 -21.46 6.84 -2.04
CA VAL A 135 -21.88 8.17 -2.50
C VAL A 135 -20.83 8.73 -3.46
N PRO A 136 -21.16 9.67 -4.35
CA PRO A 136 -20.17 10.29 -5.23
C PRO A 136 -18.94 10.72 -4.48
N THR A 137 -17.77 10.17 -4.86
CA THR A 137 -16.51 10.32 -4.09
C THR A 137 -15.34 10.51 -5.03
N ILE A 138 -14.40 11.38 -4.64
CA ILE A 138 -13.13 11.57 -5.32
C ILE A 138 -11.98 11.59 -4.30
N PHE A 139 -10.80 11.15 -4.76
CA PHE A 139 -9.56 11.16 -3.98
C PHE A 139 -8.62 12.26 -4.44
N VAL A 140 -7.98 12.90 -3.49
CA VAL A 140 -6.81 13.76 -3.72
C VAL A 140 -5.78 13.54 -2.62
N SER A 141 -4.70 12.87 -2.96
CA SER A 141 -3.63 12.54 -2.02
C SER A 141 -2.74 13.74 -1.72
N GLY A 142 -2.00 13.68 -0.60
CA GLY A 142 -1.06 14.72 -0.22
C GLY A 142 0.16 14.84 -1.14
N GLY A 143 0.50 13.79 -1.88
CA GLY A 143 1.63 13.70 -2.79
C GLY A 143 2.92 13.19 -2.14
N PRO A 144 3.90 12.70 -2.95
CA PRO A 144 5.19 12.24 -2.47
C PRO A 144 6.09 13.39 -2.02
N MET A 145 7.00 13.10 -1.09
CA MET A 145 8.13 14.01 -0.81
C MET A 145 9.16 13.97 -1.96
N LEU A 146 10.00 14.98 -2.04
CA LEU A 146 11.16 14.96 -2.93
C LEU A 146 12.21 13.96 -2.41
N ALA A 147 13.03 13.44 -3.31
CA ALA A 147 14.18 12.63 -2.92
C ALA A 147 15.19 13.48 -2.15
N GLY A 148 15.83 12.88 -1.15
CA GLY A 148 16.97 13.48 -0.47
C GLY A 148 18.23 13.43 -1.34
N HIS A 149 19.26 14.17 -0.93
CA HIS A 149 20.56 14.18 -1.61
C HIS A 149 21.68 14.07 -0.59
N VAL A 150 22.43 12.96 -0.65
CA VAL A 150 23.62 12.72 0.19
C VAL A 150 24.78 12.39 -0.72
N LYS A 151 25.90 13.10 -0.56
CA LYS A 151 27.13 12.91 -1.37
C LYS A 151 26.87 12.88 -2.89
N GLY A 152 25.96 13.73 -3.37
CA GLY A 152 25.62 13.84 -4.80
C GLY A 152 24.70 12.73 -5.35
N LYS A 153 24.20 11.85 -4.51
CA LYS A 153 23.25 10.79 -4.90
C LYS A 153 21.86 11.07 -4.33
N LYS A 154 20.82 10.78 -5.09
CA LYS A 154 19.44 10.75 -4.58
C LYS A 154 19.30 9.67 -3.51
N THR A 155 18.54 9.96 -2.46
CA THR A 155 18.31 9.08 -1.32
C THR A 155 16.85 9.09 -0.89
N SER A 156 16.47 8.08 -0.11
CA SER A 156 15.14 7.95 0.48
C SER A 156 15.25 7.28 1.86
N LEU A 157 14.14 7.11 2.55
CA LEU A 157 14.10 6.48 3.87
C LEU A 157 14.76 5.09 3.88
N SER A 158 14.65 4.29 2.79
CA SER A 158 15.36 3.00 2.70
C SER A 158 16.87 3.17 2.75
N SER A 159 17.41 4.22 2.11
CA SER A 159 18.84 4.53 2.16
C SER A 159 19.31 4.86 3.58
N MET A 160 18.45 5.47 4.40
CA MET A 160 18.75 5.73 5.82
C MET A 160 18.84 4.43 6.62
N PHE A 161 17.90 3.49 6.42
CA PHE A 161 17.97 2.17 7.08
C PHE A 161 19.22 1.38 6.65
N GLU A 162 19.57 1.43 5.36
CA GLU A 162 20.81 0.82 4.84
C GLU A 162 22.06 1.48 5.45
N ALA A 163 22.06 2.82 5.61
CA ALA A 163 23.14 3.57 6.23
C ALA A 163 23.38 3.17 7.71
N VAL A 164 22.29 2.92 8.47
CA VAL A 164 22.42 2.38 9.84
C VAL A 164 23.13 1.03 9.84
N GLY A 165 22.78 0.14 8.91
CA GLY A 165 23.48 -1.15 8.76
C GLY A 165 24.95 -1.00 8.37
N ALA A 166 25.25 -0.11 7.43
CA ALA A 166 26.62 0.17 6.96
C ALA A 166 27.47 0.81 8.08
N ASN A 167 26.90 1.70 8.89
CA ASN A 167 27.59 2.27 10.04
C ASN A 167 27.89 1.21 11.10
N ALA A 168 26.93 0.34 11.43
CA ALA A 168 27.13 -0.77 12.35
C ALA A 168 28.22 -1.75 11.88
N ALA A 169 28.40 -1.92 10.56
CA ALA A 169 29.45 -2.70 9.94
C ALA A 169 30.79 -1.95 9.81
N GLY A 170 30.88 -0.68 10.23
CA GLY A 170 32.08 0.16 10.13
C GLY A 170 32.43 0.62 8.70
N LEU A 171 31.47 0.56 7.77
CA LEU A 171 31.64 0.95 6.36
C LEU A 171 31.48 2.45 6.15
N ILE A 172 30.77 3.14 7.02
CA ILE A 172 30.60 4.60 7.04
C ILE A 172 30.79 5.13 8.44
N THR A 173 31.17 6.41 8.54
CA THR A 173 31.40 7.09 9.83
C THR A 173 30.09 7.58 10.47
N ASP A 174 30.15 8.01 11.75
CA ASP A 174 29.00 8.64 12.42
C ASP A 174 28.65 10.00 11.80
N GLU A 175 29.66 10.74 11.27
CA GLU A 175 29.41 11.97 10.54
C GLU A 175 28.63 11.71 9.24
N ASP A 176 28.98 10.62 8.50
CA ASP A 176 28.25 10.20 7.32
C ASP A 176 26.80 9.84 7.66
N LEU A 177 26.60 9.09 8.76
CA LEU A 177 25.27 8.71 9.23
C LEU A 177 24.43 9.94 9.57
N CYS A 178 25.02 10.92 10.26
CA CYS A 178 24.37 12.19 10.58
C CYS A 178 24.00 13.00 9.31
N GLU A 179 24.83 12.95 8.25
CA GLU A 179 24.50 13.56 6.98
C GLU A 179 23.28 12.90 6.33
N PHE A 180 23.20 11.55 6.35
CA PHE A 180 22.01 10.81 5.88
C PHE A 180 20.77 11.21 6.67
N GLU A 181 20.84 11.23 8.01
CA GLU A 181 19.73 11.60 8.90
C GLU A 181 19.14 12.97 8.55
N ASN A 182 19.99 13.96 8.32
CA ASN A 182 19.56 15.34 8.06
C ASN A 182 19.05 15.58 6.64
N LYS A 183 19.43 14.77 5.64
CA LYS A 183 19.18 15.06 4.23
C LYS A 183 18.29 14.08 3.48
N THR A 184 18.01 12.92 4.06
CA THR A 184 17.30 11.84 3.36
C THR A 184 15.81 12.13 3.15
N CYS A 185 15.16 12.82 4.10
CA CYS A 185 13.74 13.17 4.02
C CYS A 185 13.59 14.71 4.02
N PRO A 186 13.78 15.38 2.87
CA PRO A 186 13.96 16.84 2.84
C PRO A 186 12.66 17.64 2.88
N THR A 187 11.49 17.04 2.62
CA THR A 187 10.21 17.73 2.54
C THR A 187 9.08 16.94 3.19
N CYS A 188 7.92 17.59 3.39
CA CYS A 188 6.69 16.86 3.68
C CYS A 188 6.26 16.02 2.45
N GLY A 189 5.38 15.06 2.67
CA GLY A 189 4.87 14.15 1.65
C GLY A 189 5.00 12.68 2.09
N SER A 190 4.38 11.77 1.33
CA SER A 190 4.66 10.34 1.45
C SER A 190 6.10 10.04 1.03
N CYS A 191 6.56 8.80 1.21
CA CYS A 191 7.92 8.43 0.83
C CYS A 191 8.26 8.82 -0.61
N SER A 192 9.54 9.08 -0.91
CA SER A 192 9.97 9.50 -2.27
C SER A 192 10.09 8.35 -3.28
N GLY A 193 10.17 7.07 -2.82
CA GLY A 193 10.25 5.88 -3.67
C GLY A 193 8.88 5.21 -3.92
N MET A 194 8.87 4.12 -4.72
CA MET A 194 7.69 3.29 -4.99
C MET A 194 7.48 2.29 -3.83
N TYR A 195 7.20 2.85 -2.65
CA TYR A 195 6.82 2.13 -1.46
C TYR A 195 5.29 2.05 -1.35
N THR A 196 4.75 1.53 -0.27
CA THR A 196 3.32 1.22 -0.15
C THR A 196 2.43 2.45 -0.34
N ALA A 197 2.76 3.59 0.27
CA ALA A 197 1.98 4.83 0.14
C ALA A 197 1.83 5.25 -1.33
N ASN A 198 2.96 5.35 -2.05
CA ASN A 198 2.97 5.77 -3.45
C ASN A 198 2.39 4.71 -4.38
N SER A 199 2.58 3.42 -4.08
CA SER A 199 1.90 2.34 -4.80
C SER A 199 0.38 2.55 -4.75
N MET A 200 -0.19 2.72 -3.55
CA MET A 200 -1.63 2.90 -3.41
C MET A 200 -2.13 4.24 -3.96
N ASN A 201 -1.34 5.32 -3.87
CA ASN A 201 -1.68 6.61 -4.48
C ASN A 201 -1.71 6.55 -6.02
N CYS A 202 -0.77 5.80 -6.64
CA CYS A 202 -0.78 5.55 -8.08
C CYS A 202 -1.95 4.63 -8.47
N LEU A 203 -2.19 3.56 -7.72
CA LEU A 203 -3.30 2.63 -8.00
C LEU A 203 -4.67 3.28 -7.79
N THR A 204 -4.81 4.27 -6.90
CA THR A 204 -6.02 5.10 -6.77
C THR A 204 -6.33 5.85 -8.07
N GLU A 205 -5.30 6.35 -8.76
CA GLU A 205 -5.41 6.99 -10.07
C GLU A 205 -5.82 5.97 -11.15
N VAL A 206 -5.21 4.77 -11.15
CA VAL A 206 -5.53 3.68 -12.09
C VAL A 206 -6.95 3.15 -11.90
N LEU A 207 -7.38 2.96 -10.64
CA LEU A 207 -8.75 2.58 -10.29
C LEU A 207 -9.79 3.59 -10.77
N GLY A 208 -9.36 4.79 -11.19
CA GLY A 208 -10.23 5.85 -11.64
C GLY A 208 -10.77 6.73 -10.53
N MET A 209 -10.32 6.58 -9.27
CA MET A 209 -10.82 7.33 -8.11
C MET A 209 -10.08 8.65 -7.86
N GLY A 210 -8.96 8.91 -8.53
CA GLY A 210 -8.17 10.14 -8.47
C GLY A 210 -7.97 10.77 -9.85
N LEU A 211 -7.71 12.08 -9.89
CA LEU A 211 -7.33 12.78 -11.13
C LEU A 211 -5.89 12.44 -11.51
N GLY A 212 -5.56 12.59 -12.80
CA GLY A 212 -4.20 12.38 -13.31
C GLY A 212 -3.16 13.22 -12.55
N GLY A 213 -2.08 12.56 -12.13
CA GLY A 213 -1.04 13.14 -11.28
C GLY A 213 -1.30 13.01 -9.77
N ASN A 214 -2.39 12.35 -9.37
CA ASN A 214 -2.69 12.10 -7.96
C ASN A 214 -1.55 11.38 -7.24
N GLY A 215 -0.96 10.37 -7.87
CA GLY A 215 0.13 9.57 -7.29
C GLY A 215 1.52 10.20 -7.43
N THR A 216 1.73 11.15 -8.34
CA THR A 216 3.08 11.53 -8.76
C THR A 216 3.46 13.01 -8.56
N ILE A 217 2.50 13.93 -8.51
CA ILE A 217 2.80 15.34 -8.24
C ILE A 217 3.36 15.48 -6.82
N PRO A 218 4.58 16.02 -6.62
CA PRO A 218 5.15 16.20 -5.29
C PRO A 218 4.28 17.09 -4.38
N ALA A 219 4.32 16.78 -3.08
CA ALA A 219 3.53 17.46 -2.05
C ALA A 219 3.77 18.98 -1.98
N VAL A 220 5.00 19.40 -2.25
CA VAL A 220 5.44 20.81 -2.15
C VAL A 220 5.18 21.62 -3.40
N TYR A 221 4.70 21.02 -4.50
CA TYR A 221 4.48 21.72 -5.76
C TYR A 221 3.12 22.44 -5.77
N SER A 222 3.09 23.65 -6.36
CA SER A 222 1.83 24.40 -6.55
C SER A 222 0.79 23.62 -7.39
N ALA A 223 1.25 22.71 -8.24
CA ALA A 223 0.38 21.82 -9.02
C ALA A 223 -0.48 20.94 -8.12
N ARG A 224 0.01 20.50 -6.94
CA ARG A 224 -0.74 19.74 -5.94
C ARG A 224 -1.94 20.53 -5.41
N ILE A 225 -1.77 21.81 -5.13
CA ILE A 225 -2.85 22.70 -4.69
C ILE A 225 -3.90 22.89 -5.80
N ARG A 226 -3.47 23.05 -7.07
CA ARG A 226 -4.41 23.14 -8.20
C ARG A 226 -5.21 21.85 -8.37
N LEU A 227 -4.55 20.68 -8.24
CA LEU A 227 -5.21 19.38 -8.30
C LEU A 227 -6.28 19.25 -7.21
N ALA A 228 -5.97 19.70 -5.99
CA ALA A 228 -6.91 19.68 -4.86
C ALA A 228 -8.15 20.54 -5.12
N LYS A 229 -7.99 21.73 -5.68
CA LYS A 229 -9.13 22.58 -6.09
C LYS A 229 -9.97 21.91 -7.18
N GLN A 230 -9.30 21.32 -8.18
CA GLN A 230 -9.98 20.60 -9.26
C GLN A 230 -10.77 19.41 -8.73
N ALA A 231 -10.22 18.64 -7.77
CA ALA A 231 -10.93 17.56 -7.14
C ALA A 231 -12.19 18.05 -6.38
N GLY A 232 -12.09 19.18 -5.67
CA GLY A 232 -13.23 19.80 -5.00
C GLY A 232 -14.33 20.26 -5.96
N MET A 233 -13.98 20.78 -7.14
CA MET A 233 -14.97 21.09 -8.18
C MET A 233 -15.55 19.82 -8.81
N LYS A 234 -14.69 18.83 -9.07
CA LYS A 234 -15.07 17.61 -9.77
C LYS A 234 -16.06 16.74 -8.98
N VAL A 235 -15.98 16.71 -7.65
CA VAL A 235 -16.94 15.95 -6.84
C VAL A 235 -18.39 16.45 -7.01
N MET A 236 -18.57 17.74 -7.28
CA MET A 236 -19.90 18.31 -7.56
C MET A 236 -20.45 17.85 -8.91
N GLU A 237 -19.58 17.72 -9.94
CA GLU A 237 -19.98 17.12 -11.23
C GLU A 237 -20.34 15.62 -11.07
N LEU A 238 -19.59 14.89 -10.22
CA LEU A 238 -19.91 13.49 -9.93
C LEU A 238 -21.27 13.36 -9.24
N LEU A 239 -21.57 14.27 -8.31
CA LEU A 239 -22.87 14.31 -7.64
C LEU A 239 -24.01 14.63 -8.62
N GLU A 240 -23.82 15.60 -9.51
CA GLU A 240 -24.81 15.95 -10.54
C GLU A 240 -25.11 14.77 -11.48
N LYS A 241 -24.08 14.00 -11.85
CA LYS A 241 -24.19 12.85 -12.76
C LYS A 241 -24.50 11.53 -12.05
N ASP A 242 -24.58 11.53 -10.72
CA ASP A 242 -24.74 10.35 -9.85
C ASP A 242 -23.71 9.25 -10.14
N ILE A 243 -22.45 9.64 -10.41
CA ILE A 243 -21.33 8.69 -10.60
C ILE A 243 -20.76 8.34 -9.23
N ARG A 244 -20.83 7.07 -8.87
CA ARG A 244 -20.50 6.56 -7.53
C ARG A 244 -19.28 5.65 -7.55
N PRO A 245 -18.62 5.40 -6.40
CA PRO A 245 -17.45 4.52 -6.32
C PRO A 245 -17.63 3.14 -6.95
N ARG A 246 -18.79 2.49 -6.80
CA ARG A 246 -19.03 1.16 -7.40
C ARG A 246 -19.28 1.18 -8.90
N ASP A 247 -19.55 2.33 -9.51
CA ASP A 247 -19.59 2.50 -10.95
C ASP A 247 -18.18 2.59 -11.54
N ILE A 248 -17.20 2.99 -10.72
CA ILE A 248 -15.80 3.21 -11.08
C ILE A 248 -14.94 2.02 -10.66
N MET A 249 -14.97 1.63 -9.38
CA MET A 249 -14.21 0.49 -8.85
C MET A 249 -14.93 -0.82 -9.20
N THR A 250 -14.81 -1.23 -10.44
CA THR A 250 -15.35 -2.49 -10.99
C THR A 250 -14.26 -3.56 -11.01
N GLU A 251 -14.62 -4.81 -11.27
CA GLU A 251 -13.67 -5.90 -11.49
C GLU A 251 -12.62 -5.53 -12.56
N LYS A 252 -13.03 -4.94 -13.69
CA LYS A 252 -12.11 -4.46 -14.74
C LYS A 252 -11.14 -3.39 -14.21
N ALA A 253 -11.60 -2.49 -13.35
CA ALA A 253 -10.75 -1.48 -12.75
C ALA A 253 -9.72 -2.09 -11.78
N ILE A 254 -10.08 -3.13 -11.01
CA ILE A 254 -9.14 -3.89 -10.18
C ILE A 254 -8.11 -4.62 -11.05
N LEU A 255 -8.51 -5.22 -12.17
CA LEU A 255 -7.58 -5.86 -13.11
C LEU A 255 -6.64 -4.85 -13.77
N ASN A 256 -7.12 -3.64 -14.12
CA ASN A 256 -6.26 -2.54 -14.55
C ASN A 256 -5.26 -2.15 -13.47
N ALA A 257 -5.71 -2.05 -12.21
CA ALA A 257 -4.83 -1.73 -11.09
C ALA A 257 -3.73 -2.78 -10.93
N LEU A 258 -4.05 -4.08 -10.99
CA LEU A 258 -3.06 -5.16 -10.97
C LEU A 258 -2.08 -5.07 -12.15
N THR A 259 -2.58 -4.78 -13.36
CA THR A 259 -1.72 -4.64 -14.55
C THR A 259 -0.71 -3.51 -14.37
N VAL A 260 -1.14 -2.34 -13.91
CA VAL A 260 -0.24 -1.21 -13.66
C VAL A 260 0.67 -1.45 -12.45
N ASP A 261 0.19 -2.15 -11.43
CA ASP A 261 0.97 -2.61 -10.26
C ASP A 261 2.19 -3.43 -10.72
N MET A 262 1.97 -4.38 -11.63
CA MET A 262 3.02 -5.21 -12.24
C MET A 262 4.00 -4.39 -13.07
N ALA A 263 3.51 -3.44 -13.86
CA ALA A 263 4.35 -2.60 -14.73
C ALA A 263 5.21 -1.61 -13.94
N LEU A 264 4.68 -1.03 -12.88
CA LEU A 264 5.39 -0.12 -11.97
C LEU A 264 6.36 -0.85 -11.03
N GLY A 265 6.14 -2.14 -10.75
CA GLY A 265 6.84 -2.86 -9.70
C GLY A 265 6.56 -2.26 -8.32
N CYS A 266 5.29 -2.18 -7.97
CA CYS A 266 4.82 -1.60 -6.71
C CYS A 266 5.27 -2.40 -5.47
N SER A 267 4.83 -1.98 -4.29
CA SER A 267 5.04 -2.69 -3.04
C SER A 267 4.24 -3.99 -2.99
N THR A 268 4.79 -5.06 -2.41
CA THR A 268 4.07 -6.30 -2.12
C THR A 268 2.81 -6.09 -1.30
N ASN A 269 2.71 -4.98 -0.55
CA ASN A 269 1.51 -4.61 0.20
C ASN A 269 0.28 -4.34 -0.68
N SER A 270 0.45 -4.03 -1.98
CA SER A 270 -0.67 -3.95 -2.93
C SER A 270 -1.45 -5.25 -2.98
N MET A 271 -0.77 -6.40 -2.81
CA MET A 271 -1.35 -7.74 -2.75
C MET A 271 -2.12 -8.05 -1.46
N LEU A 272 -2.14 -7.12 -0.49
CA LEU A 272 -3.08 -7.11 0.64
C LEU A 272 -4.20 -6.10 0.42
N HIS A 273 -3.88 -4.96 -0.18
CA HIS A 273 -4.81 -3.84 -0.25
C HIS A 273 -5.79 -3.96 -1.42
N LEU A 274 -5.35 -4.44 -2.60
CA LEU A 274 -6.26 -4.68 -3.72
C LEU A 274 -7.29 -5.77 -3.43
N PRO A 275 -6.92 -6.94 -2.82
CA PRO A 275 -7.91 -7.91 -2.36
C PRO A 275 -8.92 -7.34 -1.35
N ALA A 276 -8.47 -6.49 -0.42
CA ALA A 276 -9.35 -5.87 0.55
C ALA A 276 -10.34 -4.89 -0.10
N ILE A 277 -9.90 -4.10 -1.08
CA ILE A 277 -10.78 -3.21 -1.85
C ILE A 277 -11.74 -4.03 -2.73
N ALA A 278 -11.26 -5.09 -3.38
CA ALA A 278 -12.06 -6.00 -4.18
C ALA A 278 -13.19 -6.66 -3.36
N HIS A 279 -12.88 -7.06 -2.12
CA HIS A 279 -13.87 -7.59 -1.19
C HIS A 279 -15.03 -6.59 -0.95
N GLU A 280 -14.72 -5.30 -0.78
CA GLU A 280 -15.74 -4.27 -0.50
C GLU A 280 -16.66 -4.00 -1.69
N ILE A 281 -16.24 -4.30 -2.90
CA ILE A 281 -17.09 -4.23 -4.09
C ILE A 281 -17.80 -5.55 -4.41
N GLY A 282 -17.57 -6.60 -3.60
CA GLY A 282 -18.16 -7.92 -3.79
C GLY A 282 -17.45 -8.79 -4.84
N MET A 283 -16.20 -8.48 -5.20
CA MET A 283 -15.39 -9.28 -6.10
C MET A 283 -14.67 -10.39 -5.30
N ASP A 284 -14.81 -11.62 -5.75
CA ASP A 284 -14.01 -12.73 -5.23
C ASP A 284 -12.61 -12.66 -5.83
N PHE A 285 -11.64 -12.27 -5.00
CA PHE A 285 -10.27 -12.04 -5.43
C PHE A 285 -9.38 -13.22 -5.01
N GLU A 286 -8.97 -14.01 -5.99
CA GLU A 286 -7.94 -15.02 -5.79
C GLU A 286 -6.56 -14.43 -6.07
N ILE A 287 -5.61 -14.63 -5.13
CA ILE A 287 -4.25 -14.08 -5.25
C ILE A 287 -3.53 -14.59 -6.52
N ASP A 288 -3.94 -15.73 -7.06
CA ASP A 288 -3.40 -16.33 -8.29
C ASP A 288 -3.68 -15.49 -9.55
N PHE A 289 -4.72 -14.64 -9.53
CA PHE A 289 -4.95 -13.70 -10.64
C PHE A 289 -3.73 -12.83 -10.93
N ALA A 290 -2.96 -12.50 -9.88
CA ALA A 290 -1.77 -11.68 -10.01
C ALA A 290 -0.71 -12.34 -10.91
N ASN A 291 -0.50 -13.66 -10.82
CA ASN A 291 0.47 -14.35 -11.68
C ASN A 291 0.05 -14.34 -13.15
N GLY A 292 -1.24 -14.61 -13.44
CA GLY A 292 -1.74 -14.59 -14.81
C GLY A 292 -1.64 -13.20 -15.47
N ILE A 293 -1.73 -12.13 -14.69
CA ILE A 293 -1.51 -10.74 -15.13
C ILE A 293 -0.01 -10.47 -15.26
N SER A 294 0.79 -10.86 -14.25
CA SER A 294 2.25 -10.64 -14.23
C SER A 294 2.96 -11.28 -15.43
N GLU A 295 2.55 -12.47 -15.87
CA GLU A 295 3.12 -13.13 -17.04
C GLU A 295 2.94 -12.34 -18.34
N LYS A 296 1.87 -11.57 -18.46
CA LYS A 296 1.50 -10.82 -19.68
C LYS A 296 1.91 -9.36 -19.62
N THR A 297 2.25 -8.86 -18.42
CA THR A 297 2.52 -7.45 -18.19
C THR A 297 4.01 -7.23 -17.99
N PRO A 298 4.70 -6.55 -18.91
CA PRO A 298 6.12 -6.26 -18.73
C PRO A 298 6.33 -5.23 -17.59
N ASN A 299 7.46 -5.33 -16.90
CA ASN A 299 7.89 -4.33 -15.93
C ASN A 299 8.55 -3.14 -16.67
N LEU A 300 7.95 -1.96 -16.54
CA LEU A 300 8.35 -0.76 -17.28
C LEU A 300 9.13 0.25 -16.41
N CYS A 301 9.09 0.12 -15.10
CA CYS A 301 9.70 1.09 -14.19
C CYS A 301 10.55 0.42 -13.12
N HIS A 302 11.74 0.96 -12.88
CA HIS A 302 12.60 0.60 -11.77
C HIS A 302 12.79 1.80 -10.83
N LEU A 303 11.74 2.12 -10.07
CA LEU A 303 11.82 3.16 -9.04
C LEU A 303 12.43 2.59 -7.75
N ALA A 304 13.03 3.45 -6.92
CA ALA A 304 13.55 3.05 -5.61
C ALA A 304 12.50 2.25 -4.81
N PRO A 305 12.85 1.08 -4.24
CA PRO A 305 14.19 0.53 -4.03
C PRO A 305 14.73 -0.30 -5.20
N ALA A 306 13.95 -0.60 -6.25
CA ALA A 306 14.37 -1.47 -7.36
C ALA A 306 15.38 -0.80 -8.29
N GLY A 307 15.43 0.53 -8.34
CA GLY A 307 16.32 1.32 -9.19
C GLY A 307 16.62 2.70 -8.65
N PRO A 308 17.31 3.53 -9.44
CA PRO A 308 17.81 4.84 -8.99
C PRO A 308 16.81 6.00 -9.16
N THR A 309 15.65 5.75 -9.76
CA THR A 309 14.64 6.77 -10.03
C THR A 309 13.62 6.87 -8.90
N TYR A 310 12.96 8.01 -8.76
CA TYR A 310 12.04 8.34 -7.68
C TYR A 310 10.68 8.80 -8.22
N MET A 311 9.73 9.07 -7.33
CA MET A 311 8.37 9.45 -7.71
C MET A 311 8.31 10.77 -8.47
N GLU A 312 9.19 11.73 -8.17
CA GLU A 312 9.32 12.99 -8.92
C GLU A 312 9.72 12.73 -10.37
N ASP A 313 10.67 11.81 -10.60
CA ASP A 313 11.14 11.43 -11.94
C ASP A 313 9.99 10.78 -12.75
N LEU A 314 9.22 9.88 -12.12
CA LEU A 314 8.04 9.30 -12.75
C LEU A 314 7.02 10.37 -13.14
N GLY A 315 6.78 11.36 -12.26
CA GLY A 315 5.88 12.46 -12.53
C GLY A 315 6.32 13.28 -13.75
N GLU A 316 7.60 13.62 -13.84
CA GLU A 316 8.21 14.37 -14.96
C GLU A 316 8.20 13.58 -16.26
N ALA A 317 8.38 12.26 -16.19
CA ALA A 317 8.31 11.35 -17.34
C ALA A 317 6.90 11.18 -17.92
N GLY A 318 5.87 11.70 -17.25
CA GLY A 318 4.47 11.68 -17.71
C GLY A 318 3.51 10.98 -16.75
N GLY A 319 4.01 10.47 -15.64
CA GLY A 319 3.22 9.91 -14.54
C GLY A 319 2.55 8.58 -14.88
N VAL A 320 1.57 8.23 -14.08
CA VAL A 320 0.83 6.96 -14.20
C VAL A 320 0.13 6.83 -15.55
N TYR A 321 -0.44 7.92 -16.07
CA TYR A 321 -1.10 7.89 -17.37
C TYR A 321 -0.16 7.57 -18.53
N ALA A 322 1.11 7.98 -18.46
CA ALA A 322 2.11 7.61 -19.46
C ALA A 322 2.42 6.10 -19.41
N VAL A 323 2.52 5.51 -18.22
CA VAL A 323 2.66 4.05 -18.05
C VAL A 323 1.45 3.32 -18.60
N MET A 324 0.24 3.79 -18.30
CA MET A 324 -1.00 3.22 -18.83
C MET A 324 -1.08 3.32 -20.36
N ALA A 325 -0.63 4.44 -20.94
CA ALA A 325 -0.57 4.60 -22.39
C ALA A 325 0.42 3.62 -23.05
N GLU A 326 1.59 3.38 -22.42
CA GLU A 326 2.52 2.34 -22.88
C GLU A 326 1.86 0.95 -22.87
N LEU A 327 1.22 0.57 -21.77
CA LEU A 327 0.51 -0.72 -21.64
C LEU A 327 -0.62 -0.87 -22.65
N ASN A 328 -1.34 0.22 -22.92
CA ASN A 328 -2.45 0.22 -23.87
C ASN A 328 -2.03 -0.01 -25.33
N LYS A 329 -0.77 0.27 -25.70
CA LYS A 329 -0.24 -0.06 -27.04
C LYS A 329 -0.35 -1.56 -27.38
N LYS A 330 -0.35 -2.42 -26.36
CA LYS A 330 -0.54 -3.88 -26.49
C LYS A 330 -1.92 -4.36 -26.02
N GLY A 331 -2.87 -3.44 -25.78
CA GLY A 331 -4.23 -3.77 -25.37
C GLY A 331 -4.32 -4.46 -24.00
N LEU A 332 -3.41 -4.15 -23.07
CA LEU A 332 -3.34 -4.77 -21.75
C LEU A 332 -4.31 -4.16 -20.73
N LEU A 333 -5.04 -3.10 -21.09
CA LEU A 333 -5.96 -2.39 -20.20
C LEU A 333 -7.40 -2.45 -20.71
N TYR A 334 -8.34 -2.50 -19.77
CA TYR A 334 -9.75 -2.26 -20.00
C TYR A 334 -9.99 -0.76 -20.10
N THR A 335 -10.06 -0.22 -21.30
CA THR A 335 -10.13 1.22 -21.57
C THR A 335 -11.53 1.80 -21.43
N ASP A 336 -12.55 0.95 -21.31
CA ASP A 336 -13.96 1.30 -21.14
C ASP A 336 -14.35 1.63 -19.68
N CYS A 337 -13.47 1.43 -18.71
CA CYS A 337 -13.73 1.74 -17.31
C CYS A 337 -13.98 3.24 -17.08
N MET A 338 -15.07 3.57 -16.36
CA MET A 338 -15.41 4.91 -15.93
C MET A 338 -14.43 5.43 -14.86
N THR A 339 -14.23 6.74 -14.82
CA THR A 339 -13.38 7.39 -13.81
C THR A 339 -14.04 8.65 -13.24
N VAL A 340 -13.46 9.17 -12.14
CA VAL A 340 -13.89 10.43 -11.52
C VAL A 340 -13.78 11.66 -12.43
N THR A 341 -13.10 11.55 -13.57
CA THR A 341 -13.09 12.64 -14.56
C THR A 341 -14.41 12.76 -15.31
N GLY A 342 -15.32 11.78 -15.18
CA GLY A 342 -16.52 11.65 -15.97
C GLY A 342 -16.24 11.15 -17.41
N LYS A 343 -15.03 10.61 -17.64
CA LYS A 343 -14.56 10.01 -18.89
C LYS A 343 -14.03 8.62 -18.60
N THR A 344 -13.87 7.84 -19.65
CA THR A 344 -13.27 6.51 -19.55
C THR A 344 -11.74 6.58 -19.37
N VAL A 345 -11.15 5.45 -18.97
CA VAL A 345 -9.69 5.28 -18.91
C VAL A 345 -9.07 5.59 -20.27
N GLY A 346 -9.63 5.04 -21.37
CA GLY A 346 -9.11 5.27 -22.71
C GLY A 346 -9.08 6.74 -23.12
N GLU A 347 -10.13 7.50 -22.80
CA GLU A 347 -10.21 8.93 -23.06
C GLU A 347 -9.17 9.74 -22.25
N ASN A 348 -8.94 9.32 -20.98
CA ASN A 348 -7.99 10.00 -20.11
C ASN A 348 -6.54 9.80 -20.58
N ILE A 349 -6.17 8.62 -21.06
CA ILE A 349 -4.80 8.31 -21.48
C ILE A 349 -4.53 8.61 -22.95
N ALA A 350 -5.54 8.99 -23.75
CA ALA A 350 -5.42 9.18 -25.20
C ALA A 350 -4.29 10.13 -25.63
N ASN A 351 -4.02 11.17 -24.83
CA ASN A 351 -2.98 12.16 -25.07
C ASN A 351 -1.79 12.06 -24.09
N ALA A 352 -1.72 10.96 -23.31
CA ALA A 352 -0.61 10.75 -22.38
C ALA A 352 0.66 10.34 -23.17
N VAL A 353 1.78 10.97 -22.85
CA VAL A 353 3.05 10.77 -23.55
C VAL A 353 4.12 10.38 -22.54
N ASN A 354 4.83 9.31 -22.83
CA ASN A 354 6.09 8.99 -22.16
C ASN A 354 7.17 9.97 -22.61
N LYS A 355 7.63 10.83 -21.71
CA LYS A 355 8.59 11.90 -21.96
C LYS A 355 10.03 11.50 -21.66
N ASP A 356 10.22 10.40 -20.91
CA ASP A 356 11.53 9.90 -20.54
C ASP A 356 11.56 8.35 -20.57
N PRO A 357 12.11 7.77 -21.66
CA PRO A 357 12.21 6.33 -21.83
C PRO A 357 13.19 5.64 -20.85
N GLU A 358 14.02 6.38 -20.14
CA GLU A 358 14.91 5.83 -19.12
C GLU A 358 14.17 5.63 -17.77
N VAL A 359 13.13 6.42 -17.52
CA VAL A 359 12.28 6.31 -16.33
C VAL A 359 11.11 5.37 -16.57
N ILE A 360 10.42 5.52 -17.69
CA ILE A 360 9.34 4.63 -18.15
C ILE A 360 9.82 3.92 -19.41
N ARG A 361 10.21 2.68 -19.31
CA ARG A 361 10.66 1.92 -20.48
C ARG A 361 9.51 1.79 -21.50
N PRO A 362 9.80 1.93 -22.80
CA PRO A 362 8.83 1.60 -23.83
C PRO A 362 8.37 0.14 -23.73
N ILE A 363 7.11 -0.13 -24.05
CA ILE A 363 6.49 -1.46 -23.95
C ILE A 363 7.25 -2.54 -24.75
N ASP A 364 7.98 -2.15 -25.80
CA ASP A 364 8.79 -3.05 -26.62
C ASP A 364 10.24 -3.21 -26.14
N ASN A 365 10.62 -2.46 -25.11
CA ASN A 365 11.96 -2.55 -24.47
C ASN A 365 11.84 -2.46 -22.96
N PRO A 366 11.09 -3.36 -22.29
CA PRO A 366 10.89 -3.33 -20.83
C PRO A 366 12.16 -3.75 -20.06
N TYR A 367 12.17 -3.51 -18.76
CA TYR A 367 13.19 -4.09 -17.86
C TYR A 367 13.11 -5.62 -17.82
N THR A 368 11.88 -6.15 -17.71
CA THR A 368 11.60 -7.59 -17.81
C THR A 368 10.30 -7.82 -18.58
N PRO A 369 10.18 -8.95 -19.31
CA PRO A 369 8.96 -9.27 -20.05
C PRO A 369 7.77 -9.61 -19.14
N THR A 370 8.01 -9.82 -17.85
CA THR A 370 7.01 -10.14 -16.83
C THR A 370 6.97 -9.09 -15.75
N GLY A 371 5.90 -9.07 -14.97
CA GLY A 371 5.64 -8.05 -13.96
C GLY A 371 6.62 -8.03 -12.79
N GLY A 372 6.65 -6.91 -12.08
CA GLY A 372 7.55 -6.68 -10.95
C GLY A 372 7.20 -7.43 -9.66
N LEU A 373 6.00 -8.03 -9.56
CA LEU A 373 5.58 -8.86 -8.44
C LEU A 373 5.30 -10.31 -8.90
N ALA A 374 5.49 -11.26 -7.98
CA ALA A 374 5.16 -12.66 -8.20
C ALA A 374 4.56 -13.28 -6.93
N VAL A 375 3.60 -14.20 -7.13
CA VAL A 375 3.02 -15.04 -6.08
C VAL A 375 3.65 -16.42 -6.18
N LEU A 376 4.36 -16.85 -5.13
CA LEU A 376 5.00 -18.16 -5.08
C LEU A 376 4.10 -19.14 -4.32
N LYS A 377 4.03 -20.38 -4.81
CA LYS A 377 3.30 -21.49 -4.16
C LYS A 377 4.17 -22.73 -4.02
N GLY A 378 3.76 -23.62 -3.13
CA GLY A 378 4.42 -24.90 -2.89
C GLY A 378 4.00 -25.47 -1.55
N ASN A 379 4.66 -26.55 -1.13
CA ASN A 379 4.35 -27.22 0.14
C ASN A 379 4.64 -26.34 1.36
N LEU A 380 5.45 -25.27 1.22
CA LEU A 380 5.71 -24.28 2.28
C LEU A 380 4.65 -23.14 2.29
N ALA A 381 4.08 -22.81 1.13
CA ALA A 381 3.09 -21.74 0.97
C ALA A 381 1.94 -22.19 0.06
N PRO A 382 1.10 -23.15 0.50
CA PRO A 382 0.04 -23.70 -0.36
C PRO A 382 -1.00 -22.65 -0.78
N ASP A 383 -1.27 -21.66 0.06
CA ASP A 383 -2.21 -20.57 -0.23
C ASP A 383 -1.52 -19.33 -0.81
N GLY A 384 -0.20 -19.41 -1.04
CA GLY A 384 0.60 -18.39 -1.68
C GLY A 384 1.50 -17.59 -0.74
N SER A 385 2.42 -16.89 -1.34
CA SER A 385 3.34 -15.91 -0.75
C SER A 385 3.72 -14.89 -1.81
N VAL A 386 4.22 -13.71 -1.42
CA VAL A 386 4.45 -12.61 -2.35
C VAL A 386 5.90 -12.16 -2.31
N VAL A 387 6.49 -11.94 -3.49
CA VAL A 387 7.83 -11.38 -3.64
C VAL A 387 7.83 -10.21 -4.64
N LYS A 388 8.62 -9.18 -4.33
CA LYS A 388 8.92 -8.09 -5.27
C LYS A 388 10.07 -8.54 -6.18
N ARG A 389 9.71 -9.24 -7.27
CA ARG A 389 10.67 -9.80 -8.25
C ARG A 389 11.61 -8.72 -8.81
N SER A 390 11.09 -7.51 -9.09
CA SER A 390 11.88 -6.40 -9.64
C SER A 390 12.99 -5.88 -8.70
N ALA A 391 12.99 -6.26 -7.43
CA ALA A 391 14.01 -5.90 -6.45
C ALA A 391 14.95 -7.07 -6.08
N VAL A 392 14.82 -8.21 -6.76
CA VAL A 392 15.67 -9.40 -6.55
C VAL A 392 16.77 -9.43 -7.60
N VAL A 393 18.01 -9.60 -7.16
CA VAL A 393 19.16 -9.77 -8.07
C VAL A 393 19.09 -11.13 -8.78
N GLU A 394 19.64 -11.23 -9.98
CA GLU A 394 19.52 -12.41 -10.84
C GLU A 394 19.96 -13.69 -10.15
N GLU A 395 21.04 -13.66 -9.39
CA GLU A 395 21.62 -14.80 -8.68
C GLU A 395 20.70 -15.35 -7.58
N MET A 396 19.74 -14.52 -7.08
CA MET A 396 18.81 -14.89 -6.03
C MET A 396 17.40 -15.23 -6.55
N LEU A 397 17.17 -15.18 -7.87
CA LEU A 397 15.90 -15.61 -8.46
C LEU A 397 15.63 -17.10 -8.24
N VAL A 398 16.71 -17.91 -8.20
CA VAL A 398 16.67 -19.31 -7.80
C VAL A 398 17.66 -19.49 -6.65
N HIS A 399 17.17 -19.88 -5.48
CA HIS A 399 17.98 -20.02 -4.28
C HIS A 399 17.58 -21.26 -3.49
N GLU A 400 18.56 -21.96 -2.95
CA GLU A 400 18.34 -23.10 -2.06
C GLU A 400 19.30 -23.02 -0.88
N GLY A 401 18.77 -23.13 0.34
CA GLY A 401 19.60 -23.01 1.53
C GLY A 401 18.96 -23.57 2.81
N PRO A 402 19.78 -23.70 3.88
CA PRO A 402 19.30 -24.14 5.17
C PRO A 402 18.46 -23.03 5.84
N ALA A 403 17.35 -23.43 6.47
CA ALA A 403 16.52 -22.53 7.25
C ALA A 403 17.23 -22.09 8.54
N ARG A 404 17.13 -20.79 8.84
CA ARG A 404 17.45 -20.19 10.14
C ARG A 404 16.14 -19.66 10.72
N VAL A 405 15.62 -20.32 11.76
CA VAL A 405 14.23 -20.16 12.19
C VAL A 405 14.12 -19.27 13.41
N PHE A 406 13.27 -18.23 13.29
CA PHE A 406 12.99 -17.26 14.35
C PHE A 406 11.49 -17.07 14.53
N ASP A 407 11.04 -16.91 15.78
CA ASP A 407 9.62 -16.76 16.12
C ASP A 407 9.21 -15.29 16.35
N CYS A 408 10.12 -14.36 16.09
CA CYS A 408 9.88 -12.92 16.06
C CYS A 408 10.97 -12.18 15.25
N GLU A 409 10.68 -10.93 14.88
CA GLU A 409 11.61 -10.06 14.14
C GLU A 409 12.87 -9.76 14.93
N GLU A 410 12.74 -9.53 16.24
CA GLU A 410 13.81 -9.10 17.13
C GLU A 410 14.95 -10.14 17.18
N ASP A 411 14.60 -11.41 17.40
CA ASP A 411 15.58 -12.50 17.45
C ASP A 411 16.30 -12.69 16.10
N ALA A 412 15.59 -12.51 14.99
CA ALA A 412 16.18 -12.56 13.65
C ALA A 412 17.17 -11.41 13.44
N ILE A 413 16.84 -10.18 13.83
CA ILE A 413 17.74 -9.02 13.74
C ILE A 413 19.00 -9.23 14.56
N ASP A 414 18.86 -9.73 15.79
CA ASP A 414 19.99 -10.00 16.68
C ASP A 414 20.91 -11.08 16.10
N ALA A 415 20.35 -12.12 15.48
CA ALA A 415 21.11 -13.15 14.80
C ALA A 415 21.86 -12.62 13.56
N ILE A 416 21.21 -11.79 12.74
CA ILE A 416 21.81 -11.16 11.56
C ILE A 416 22.98 -10.27 11.99
N LYS A 417 22.74 -9.31 12.88
CA LYS A 417 23.76 -8.36 13.36
C LYS A 417 24.87 -9.06 14.15
N GLY A 418 24.54 -10.14 14.85
CA GLY A 418 25.50 -10.98 15.58
C GLY A 418 26.36 -11.89 14.72
N GLY A 419 26.23 -11.85 13.37
CA GLY A 419 27.03 -12.64 12.44
C GLY A 419 26.72 -14.15 12.45
N LYS A 420 25.52 -14.53 12.96
CA LYS A 420 25.08 -15.94 12.95
C LYS A 420 24.48 -16.36 11.61
N ILE A 421 24.08 -15.39 10.78
CA ILE A 421 23.56 -15.62 9.43
C ILE A 421 24.71 -15.49 8.44
N VAL A 422 24.85 -16.48 7.59
CA VAL A 422 25.94 -16.57 6.61
C VAL A 422 25.41 -16.73 5.18
N ALA A 423 26.27 -16.52 4.20
CA ALA A 423 25.91 -16.70 2.79
C ALA A 423 25.33 -18.09 2.53
N GLY A 424 24.22 -18.15 1.82
CA GLY A 424 23.46 -19.36 1.52
C GLY A 424 22.29 -19.65 2.46
N ASP A 425 22.18 -18.98 3.59
CA ASP A 425 21.08 -19.19 4.54
C ASP A 425 19.74 -18.67 4.02
N VAL A 426 18.64 -19.26 4.50
CA VAL A 426 17.28 -18.78 4.36
C VAL A 426 16.73 -18.44 5.74
N VAL A 427 16.58 -17.16 6.04
CA VAL A 427 16.03 -16.67 7.31
C VAL A 427 14.51 -16.81 7.28
N VAL A 428 13.94 -17.54 8.24
CA VAL A 428 12.50 -17.78 8.39
C VAL A 428 11.99 -17.07 9.65
N ILE A 429 11.18 -16.03 9.46
CA ILE A 429 10.56 -15.27 10.57
C ILE A 429 9.06 -15.60 10.58
N ARG A 430 8.59 -16.24 11.64
CA ARG A 430 7.23 -16.75 11.75
C ARG A 430 6.48 -16.20 12.96
N TYR A 431 5.17 -16.42 13.02
CA TYR A 431 4.26 -15.86 14.02
C TYR A 431 4.22 -14.32 14.00
N GLU A 432 4.42 -13.73 12.83
CA GLU A 432 4.26 -12.29 12.55
C GLU A 432 3.13 -12.02 11.53
N GLY A 433 2.31 -13.05 11.25
CA GLY A 433 1.14 -12.96 10.36
C GLY A 433 -0.03 -12.17 10.93
N PRO A 434 -1.17 -12.11 10.21
CA PRO A 434 -2.35 -11.35 10.61
C PRO A 434 -2.85 -11.66 12.02
N LYS A 435 -2.95 -12.95 12.39
CA LYS A 435 -3.37 -13.41 13.71
C LYS A 435 -2.21 -13.51 14.69
N GLY A 436 -1.11 -14.13 14.25
CA GLY A 436 0.02 -14.48 15.10
C GLY A 436 0.83 -13.30 15.58
N GLY A 437 0.92 -12.24 14.74
CA GLY A 437 1.59 -10.99 15.05
C GLY A 437 1.07 -10.28 16.30
N PRO A 438 -0.25 -10.01 16.52
CA PRO A 438 -1.22 -9.73 15.47
C PRO A 438 -0.94 -8.43 14.73
N GLY A 439 -1.63 -8.23 13.61
CA GLY A 439 -1.50 -7.02 12.79
C GLY A 439 -0.49 -7.14 11.65
N MET A 440 0.01 -8.36 11.37
CA MET A 440 0.86 -8.65 10.21
C MET A 440 2.00 -7.63 10.05
N ARG A 441 2.87 -7.61 11.05
CA ARG A 441 3.98 -6.65 11.18
C ARG A 441 4.76 -6.47 9.87
N GLU A 442 5.01 -5.22 9.50
CA GLU A 442 5.87 -4.89 8.36
C GLU A 442 7.32 -4.77 8.82
N MET A 443 8.21 -5.51 8.18
CA MET A 443 9.61 -5.60 8.56
C MET A 443 10.51 -4.98 7.50
N LEU A 444 11.36 -4.03 7.89
CA LEU A 444 12.41 -3.44 7.08
C LEU A 444 13.79 -3.68 7.69
N ASN A 445 13.88 -3.73 9.02
CA ASN A 445 15.15 -3.88 9.72
C ASN A 445 15.91 -5.18 9.34
N PRO A 446 15.27 -6.37 9.25
CA PRO A 446 15.99 -7.58 8.84
C PRO A 446 16.53 -7.48 7.42
N THR A 447 15.72 -6.97 6.47
CA THR A 447 16.13 -6.84 5.06
C THR A 447 17.25 -5.81 4.89
N SER A 448 17.16 -4.69 5.61
CA SER A 448 18.20 -3.65 5.60
C SER A 448 19.49 -4.10 6.29
N ALA A 449 19.39 -4.89 7.37
CA ALA A 449 20.57 -5.47 8.04
C ALA A 449 21.30 -6.45 7.11
N ILE A 450 20.57 -7.34 6.44
CA ILE A 450 21.14 -8.26 5.43
C ILE A 450 21.85 -7.49 4.32
N ALA A 451 21.20 -6.44 3.78
CA ALA A 451 21.80 -5.59 2.74
C ALA A 451 23.02 -4.82 3.25
N GLY A 452 22.95 -4.22 4.44
CA GLY A 452 24.03 -3.46 5.07
C GLY A 452 25.27 -4.30 5.39
N MET A 453 25.07 -5.59 5.71
CA MET A 453 26.15 -6.55 5.95
C MET A 453 26.71 -7.19 4.67
N GLY A 454 26.23 -6.78 3.48
CA GLY A 454 26.71 -7.31 2.20
C GLY A 454 26.19 -8.72 1.86
N LEU A 455 25.14 -9.18 2.54
CA LEU A 455 24.56 -10.52 2.35
C LEU A 455 23.36 -10.54 1.39
N GLY A 456 22.98 -9.41 0.82
CA GLY A 456 21.75 -9.27 0.00
C GLY A 456 21.72 -10.09 -1.28
N SER A 457 22.88 -10.55 -1.79
CA SER A 457 22.99 -11.43 -2.96
C SER A 457 23.19 -12.90 -2.60
N SER A 458 23.03 -13.28 -1.32
CA SER A 458 23.34 -14.65 -0.88
C SER A 458 22.45 -15.18 0.24
N VAL A 459 21.59 -14.35 0.82
CA VAL A 459 20.65 -14.72 1.89
C VAL A 459 19.23 -14.34 1.48
N ALA A 460 18.29 -15.27 1.63
CA ALA A 460 16.87 -15.04 1.44
C ALA A 460 16.15 -14.90 2.80
N LEU A 461 15.01 -14.19 2.79
CA LEU A 461 14.14 -14.05 3.96
C LEU A 461 12.71 -14.48 3.61
N ILE A 462 12.08 -15.22 4.52
CA ILE A 462 10.70 -15.71 4.38
C ILE A 462 9.94 -15.36 5.65
N THR A 463 8.66 -14.94 5.52
CA THR A 463 7.81 -14.65 6.67
C THR A 463 6.33 -14.82 6.38
N ASP A 464 5.55 -15.18 7.40
CA ASP A 464 4.09 -15.09 7.40
C ASP A 464 3.58 -13.67 7.71
N GLY A 465 4.48 -12.78 8.16
CA GLY A 465 4.27 -11.34 8.18
C GLY A 465 4.47 -10.72 6.80
N ARG A 466 4.99 -9.50 6.75
CA ARG A 466 5.27 -8.81 5.49
C ARG A 466 6.58 -8.03 5.57
N PHE A 467 7.17 -7.82 4.41
CA PHE A 467 8.32 -6.94 4.28
C PHE A 467 7.89 -5.58 3.75
N SER A 468 8.61 -4.54 4.12
CA SER A 468 8.37 -3.18 3.65
C SER A 468 8.49 -3.10 2.12
N GLY A 469 7.69 -2.24 1.50
CA GLY A 469 7.86 -1.88 0.09
C GLY A 469 9.23 -1.29 -0.23
N ALA A 470 9.99 -0.89 0.78
CA ALA A 470 11.37 -0.42 0.70
C ALA A 470 12.43 -1.54 0.73
N SER A 471 12.03 -2.80 0.92
CA SER A 471 12.95 -3.95 0.98
C SER A 471 13.55 -4.27 -0.39
N ARG A 472 14.82 -4.73 -0.36
CA ARG A 472 15.54 -5.30 -1.51
C ARG A 472 15.88 -6.75 -1.24
N GLY A 473 16.21 -7.50 -2.32
CA GLY A 473 16.65 -8.89 -2.25
C GLY A 473 15.49 -9.90 -2.22
N ALA A 474 15.82 -11.17 -2.06
CA ALA A 474 14.88 -12.29 -2.04
C ALA A 474 14.10 -12.31 -0.70
N SER A 475 13.15 -11.37 -0.56
CA SER A 475 12.30 -11.20 0.62
C SER A 475 10.88 -11.60 0.29
N ILE A 476 10.47 -12.81 0.74
CA ILE A 476 9.19 -13.44 0.45
C ILE A 476 8.29 -13.29 1.68
N GLY A 477 7.25 -12.47 1.57
CA GLY A 477 6.27 -12.24 2.63
C GLY A 477 4.92 -12.88 2.37
N HIS A 478 3.98 -12.65 3.29
CA HIS A 478 2.59 -13.09 3.18
C HIS A 478 2.44 -14.62 3.07
N VAL A 479 3.41 -15.40 3.57
CA VAL A 479 3.35 -16.87 3.50
C VAL A 479 2.06 -17.33 4.15
N SER A 480 1.23 -17.99 3.37
CA SER A 480 -0.11 -18.43 3.76
C SER A 480 -0.29 -19.93 3.54
N PRO A 481 -0.94 -20.63 4.49
CA PRO A 481 -1.45 -20.15 5.79
C PRO A 481 -0.34 -19.77 6.78
N GLU A 482 -0.61 -18.80 7.68
CA GLU A 482 0.36 -18.33 8.67
C GLU A 482 0.66 -19.38 9.76
N ALA A 483 1.78 -19.23 10.47
CA ALA A 483 2.21 -20.15 11.53
C ALA A 483 1.21 -20.25 12.68
N ALA A 484 0.52 -19.17 13.04
CA ALA A 484 -0.42 -19.14 14.16
C ALA A 484 -1.65 -20.05 13.97
N VAL A 485 -1.99 -20.37 12.72
CA VAL A 485 -3.09 -21.31 12.40
C VAL A 485 -2.57 -22.70 11.98
N GLY A 486 -1.28 -22.98 12.20
CA GLY A 486 -0.67 -24.27 11.87
C GLY A 486 -0.31 -24.42 10.38
N GLY A 487 -0.11 -23.32 9.67
CA GLY A 487 0.42 -23.34 8.30
C GLY A 487 1.80 -24.03 8.23
N PRO A 488 2.22 -24.50 7.05
CA PRO A 488 3.49 -25.23 6.90
C PRO A 488 4.71 -24.49 7.42
N ILE A 489 4.73 -23.15 7.37
CA ILE A 489 5.81 -22.33 7.92
C ILE A 489 6.02 -22.57 9.43
N ALA A 490 4.97 -22.97 10.18
CA ALA A 490 5.08 -23.32 11.60
C ALA A 490 5.88 -24.62 11.82
N LEU A 491 5.97 -25.47 10.80
CA LEU A 491 6.56 -26.79 10.85
C LEU A 491 8.04 -26.80 10.41
N VAL A 492 8.56 -25.65 9.95
CA VAL A 492 9.97 -25.52 9.57
C VAL A 492 10.85 -25.66 10.80
N GLU A 493 11.87 -26.50 10.72
CA GLU A 493 12.89 -26.70 11.76
C GLU A 493 14.22 -26.11 11.32
N GLU A 494 15.09 -25.81 12.28
CA GLU A 494 16.43 -25.26 12.03
C GLU A 494 17.23 -26.22 11.14
N GLY A 495 17.76 -25.71 10.05
CA GLY A 495 18.56 -26.44 9.07
C GLY A 495 17.77 -27.15 7.96
N ASP A 496 16.44 -27.14 7.99
CA ASP A 496 15.63 -27.65 6.87
C ASP A 496 16.02 -26.93 5.57
N ARG A 497 16.08 -27.67 4.46
CA ARG A 497 16.40 -27.05 3.17
C ARG A 497 15.15 -26.42 2.56
N ILE A 498 15.25 -25.14 2.21
CA ILE A 498 14.19 -24.38 1.55
C ILE A 498 14.62 -24.10 0.12
N LYS A 499 13.70 -24.32 -0.82
CA LYS A 499 13.88 -24.08 -2.26
C LYS A 499 12.99 -22.93 -2.69
N ILE A 500 13.60 -21.89 -3.26
CA ILE A 500 12.97 -20.71 -3.82
C ILE A 500 13.25 -20.72 -5.31
N ASP A 501 12.21 -20.72 -6.13
CA ASP A 501 12.29 -20.62 -7.59
C ASP A 501 11.27 -19.60 -8.07
N ILE A 502 11.70 -18.33 -8.09
CA ILE A 502 10.84 -17.20 -8.46
C ILE A 502 10.40 -17.28 -9.93
N PRO A 503 11.28 -17.64 -10.91
CA PRO A 503 10.86 -17.85 -12.30
C PRO A 503 9.74 -18.89 -12.47
N ASN A 504 9.78 -19.98 -11.71
CA ASN A 504 8.77 -21.03 -11.76
C ASN A 504 7.68 -20.89 -10.69
N LEU A 505 7.64 -19.75 -9.98
CA LEU A 505 6.63 -19.40 -8.98
C LEU A 505 6.54 -20.41 -7.81
N LYS A 506 7.68 -20.94 -7.34
CA LYS A 506 7.72 -21.98 -6.33
C LYS A 506 8.40 -21.55 -5.03
N LEU A 507 7.81 -22.00 -3.92
CA LEU A 507 8.37 -21.91 -2.57
C LEU A 507 8.15 -23.26 -1.87
N GLU A 508 9.22 -24.03 -1.65
CA GLU A 508 9.14 -25.39 -1.17
C GLU A 508 10.12 -25.65 -0.01
N ILE A 509 9.74 -26.56 0.86
CA ILE A 509 10.62 -27.15 1.87
C ILE A 509 10.94 -28.60 1.46
N ASP A 510 12.24 -28.98 1.52
CA ASP A 510 12.72 -30.30 1.15
C ASP A 510 12.61 -31.26 2.35
N VAL A 511 11.39 -31.51 2.77
CA VAL A 511 11.02 -32.43 3.85
C VAL A 511 9.93 -33.35 3.33
N THR A 512 10.00 -34.64 3.65
CA THR A 512 9.03 -35.61 3.18
C THR A 512 7.62 -35.31 3.74
N GLU A 513 6.60 -35.68 3.00
CA GLU A 513 5.21 -35.48 3.41
C GLU A 513 4.89 -36.20 4.74
N GLU A 514 5.48 -37.38 4.95
CA GLU A 514 5.36 -38.15 6.20
C GLU A 514 5.93 -37.37 7.39
N GLU A 515 7.10 -36.75 7.24
CA GLU A 515 7.72 -35.97 8.31
C GLU A 515 6.92 -34.68 8.57
N LEU A 516 6.43 -34.00 7.53
CA LEU A 516 5.56 -32.84 7.69
C LEU A 516 4.25 -33.20 8.42
N MET A 517 3.64 -34.35 8.12
CA MET A 517 2.46 -34.83 8.86
C MET A 517 2.78 -35.09 10.32
N LYS A 518 3.89 -35.75 10.62
CA LYS A 518 4.33 -35.99 12.00
C LYS A 518 4.55 -34.69 12.78
N ARG A 519 5.23 -33.71 12.16
CA ARG A 519 5.42 -32.37 12.76
C ARG A 519 4.08 -31.66 12.98
N ARG A 520 3.12 -31.80 12.06
CA ARG A 520 1.78 -31.26 12.18
C ARG A 520 1.01 -31.88 13.34
N GLU A 521 1.10 -33.19 13.54
CA GLU A 521 0.49 -33.89 14.68
C GLU A 521 1.08 -33.44 16.02
N ALA A 522 2.36 -33.11 16.05
CA ALA A 522 3.07 -32.61 17.22
C ALA A 522 2.81 -31.10 17.47
N TRP A 523 2.48 -30.33 16.44
CA TRP A 523 2.25 -28.89 16.56
C TRP A 523 1.04 -28.58 17.46
N ARG A 524 1.15 -27.53 18.26
CA ARG A 524 0.07 -27.00 19.09
C ARG A 524 -0.04 -25.51 18.92
N PRO A 525 -1.27 -24.94 18.90
CA PRO A 525 -1.46 -23.51 18.90
C PRO A 525 -0.74 -22.87 20.09
N ARG A 526 -0.07 -21.75 19.82
CA ARG A 526 0.57 -20.95 20.87
C ARG A 526 -0.46 -20.07 21.56
N GLU A 527 -0.18 -19.72 22.80
CA GLU A 527 -0.94 -18.69 23.49
C GLU A 527 -0.86 -17.36 22.69
N PRO A 528 -2.00 -16.65 22.56
CA PRO A 528 -2.02 -15.38 21.85
C PRO A 528 -1.02 -14.38 22.44
N LYS A 529 -0.21 -13.73 21.60
CA LYS A 529 0.72 -12.68 22.02
C LYS A 529 0.02 -11.48 22.66
N VAL A 530 -1.25 -11.23 22.29
CA VAL A 530 -2.08 -10.12 22.80
C VAL A 530 -3.48 -10.62 23.10
N THR A 531 -3.94 -10.45 24.35
CA THR A 531 -5.22 -10.95 24.86
C THR A 531 -6.26 -9.86 25.14
N THR A 532 -5.88 -8.58 25.01
CA THR A 532 -6.74 -7.43 25.31
C THR A 532 -6.62 -6.32 24.26
N GLY A 533 -7.55 -5.37 24.29
CA GLY A 533 -7.51 -4.18 23.44
C GLY A 533 -7.88 -4.46 21.97
N TYR A 534 -7.47 -3.54 21.09
CA TYR A 534 -7.85 -3.59 19.69
C TYR A 534 -7.20 -4.76 18.95
N LEU A 535 -5.91 -5.04 19.20
CA LEU A 535 -5.20 -6.13 18.54
C LEU A 535 -5.80 -7.52 18.86
N ALA A 536 -6.31 -7.73 20.07
CA ALA A 536 -6.98 -9.00 20.41
C ALA A 536 -8.28 -9.17 19.61
N ARG A 537 -9.07 -8.10 19.46
CA ARG A 537 -10.29 -8.11 18.62
C ARG A 537 -9.95 -8.33 17.15
N TYR A 538 -8.93 -7.66 16.65
CA TYR A 538 -8.43 -7.83 15.29
C TYR A 538 -8.02 -9.28 15.03
N ALA A 539 -7.19 -9.87 15.89
CA ALA A 539 -6.73 -11.26 15.74
C ALA A 539 -7.89 -12.29 15.69
N ALA A 540 -9.00 -12.01 16.40
CA ALA A 540 -10.17 -12.88 16.41
C ALA A 540 -10.99 -12.83 15.11
N MET A 541 -10.90 -11.72 14.34
CA MET A 541 -11.75 -11.45 13.17
C MET A 541 -10.99 -11.49 11.85
N VAL A 542 -9.67 -11.33 11.87
CA VAL A 542 -8.86 -11.18 10.66
C VAL A 542 -8.73 -12.48 9.88
N THR A 543 -8.82 -12.37 8.56
CA THR A 543 -8.55 -13.44 7.60
C THR A 543 -7.05 -13.62 7.35
N SER A 544 -6.68 -14.62 6.55
CA SER A 544 -5.31 -14.87 6.12
C SER A 544 -4.77 -13.76 5.19
N GLY A 545 -3.44 -13.68 5.08
CA GLY A 545 -2.76 -12.70 4.22
C GLY A 545 -3.11 -12.84 2.74
N ASN A 546 -3.28 -14.06 2.22
CA ASN A 546 -3.69 -14.30 0.83
C ASN A 546 -5.11 -13.79 0.50
N ARG A 547 -5.94 -13.55 1.53
CA ARG A 547 -7.27 -12.94 1.41
C ARG A 547 -7.28 -11.44 1.74
N GLY A 548 -6.12 -10.80 1.79
CA GLY A 548 -5.97 -9.38 2.08
C GLY A 548 -5.99 -9.01 3.56
N ALA A 549 -5.95 -9.96 4.49
CA ALA A 549 -6.02 -9.74 5.94
C ALA A 549 -7.16 -8.78 6.31
N ILE A 550 -8.36 -9.06 5.84
CA ILE A 550 -9.60 -8.30 6.10
C ILE A 550 -10.29 -8.78 7.37
N LEU A 551 -11.15 -7.94 7.94
CA LEU A 551 -11.99 -8.33 9.07
C LEU A 551 -13.29 -8.97 8.58
N GLU A 552 -13.55 -10.18 9.00
CA GLU A 552 -14.81 -10.90 8.76
C GLU A 552 -15.51 -11.22 10.07
N ILE A 553 -16.83 -11.31 10.04
CA ILE A 553 -17.60 -11.74 11.21
C ILE A 553 -17.34 -13.23 11.41
N PRO A 554 -16.81 -13.67 12.56
CA PRO A 554 -16.56 -15.07 12.82
C PRO A 554 -17.83 -15.93 12.63
N GLY A 555 -17.71 -16.98 11.82
CA GLY A 555 -18.81 -17.94 11.60
C GLY A 555 -19.80 -17.59 10.47
N LYS A 556 -19.47 -16.59 9.65
CA LYS A 556 -20.19 -16.34 8.39
C LYS A 556 -19.44 -16.95 7.21
#